data_2573bbd91ad6f817380bb0326126aa1c
#
_entry.id   2573bbd91ad6f817380bb0326126aa1c
#
_cell.length_a   1.000
_cell.length_b   1.000
_cell.length_c   1.000
_cell.angle_alpha   90.00
_cell.angle_beta   90.00
_cell.angle_gamma   90.00
#
_symmetry.space_group_name_H-M   'P 1'
#
loop_
_entity.id
_entity.type
_entity.pdbx_description
1 polymer ?
#
loop_
_entity_poly.entity_id
_entity_poly.type
_entity_poly.pdbx_seq_one_letter_code
_entity_poly.pdbx_strand_id
1 'polypeptide(L)'
;MRKVLFVLAFALIGFNYSAQAQFDKGQVDANIGIGLGATFATGTLDMPPVSLALDFGVSDNLSIGDYLGYSASKDDFSGFGANYSWKYTYMIAGARGAYHFDLADQLDTYAGVMLGYNIASVKYDDPGASLASPKAGGIAYAGFAGARYHFGDNFGIYAELGYGIALLNAGLTLKF
;
A
#
# COMPACT_ATOMS: atom_id res chain seq x y z
N MET A 1 -23.67 -0.41 13.87
CA MET A 1 -23.72 0.02 12.48
C MET A 1 -24.12 1.49 12.29
N ARG A 2 -25.09 2.05 13.00
CA ARG A 2 -25.49 3.49 12.87
C ARG A 2 -24.40 4.51 13.33
N LYS A 3 -23.50 4.13 14.25
CA LYS A 3 -22.42 5.03 14.75
C LYS A 3 -21.24 5.19 13.78
N VAL A 4 -21.00 4.21 12.93
CA VAL A 4 -19.92 4.27 11.90
C VAL A 4 -20.33 5.15 10.73
N LEU A 5 -21.63 5.18 10.38
CA LEU A 5 -22.16 6.09 9.36
C LEU A 5 -22.04 7.56 9.78
N PHE A 6 -22.17 7.87 11.07
CA PHE A 6 -22.06 9.24 11.58
C PHE A 6 -20.60 9.76 11.53
N VAL A 7 -19.61 8.91 11.72
CA VAL A 7 -18.17 9.30 11.62
C VAL A 7 -17.79 9.57 10.17
N LEU A 8 -18.30 8.78 9.22
CA LEU A 8 -18.10 9.04 7.79
C LEU A 8 -18.82 10.29 7.29
N ALA A 9 -20.01 10.62 7.86
CA ALA A 9 -20.76 11.83 7.49
C ALA A 9 -20.14 13.11 8.09
N PHE A 10 -19.45 13.02 9.24
CA PHE A 10 -18.80 14.18 9.86
C PHE A 10 -17.47 14.57 9.19
N ALA A 11 -16.82 13.64 8.48
CA ALA A 11 -15.64 13.91 7.67
C ALA A 11 -15.93 14.68 6.37
N LEU A 12 -17.22 14.82 6.02
CA LEU A 12 -17.67 15.52 4.80
C LEU A 12 -18.13 16.97 5.02
N ILE A 13 -18.11 17.47 6.27
CA ILE A 13 -18.57 18.83 6.57
C ILE A 13 -17.43 19.69 7.11
N GLY A 14 -16.86 20.46 6.22
CA GLY A 14 -16.25 21.72 6.54
C GLY A 14 -14.73 21.76 6.56
N PHE A 15 -14.18 22.27 5.47
CA PHE A 15 -13.17 23.33 5.51
C PHE A 15 -13.07 23.91 4.09
N ASN A 16 -13.66 25.09 3.90
CA ASN A 16 -13.40 25.91 2.72
C ASN A 16 -12.03 26.58 2.91
N TYR A 17 -10.98 25.91 2.56
CA TYR A 17 -9.68 26.51 2.26
C TYR A 17 -9.38 26.17 0.81
N SER A 18 -9.14 27.19 0.01
CA SER A 18 -8.71 27.06 -1.38
C SER A 18 -7.27 26.52 -1.40
N ALA A 19 -7.11 25.23 -1.18
CA ALA A 19 -5.92 24.51 -1.55
C ALA A 19 -6.30 23.74 -2.82
N GLN A 20 -5.66 24.06 -3.93
CA GLN A 20 -5.79 23.28 -5.15
C GLN A 20 -5.13 21.92 -4.91
N ALA A 21 -5.94 20.91 -4.65
CA ALA A 21 -5.48 19.51 -4.59
C ALA A 21 -5.52 18.86 -5.96
N GLN A 22 -5.64 19.65 -7.00
CA GLN A 22 -5.57 19.22 -8.37
C GLN A 22 -4.19 18.63 -8.63
N PHE A 23 -4.19 17.42 -9.21
CA PHE A 23 -2.95 16.78 -9.61
C PHE A 23 -2.41 17.47 -10.86
N ASP A 24 -1.18 17.97 -10.79
CA ASP A 24 -0.60 18.79 -11.83
C ASP A 24 0.54 18.07 -12.57
N LYS A 25 0.74 18.43 -13.81
CA LYS A 25 1.92 17.99 -14.56
C LYS A 25 3.21 18.45 -13.87
N GLY A 26 4.10 17.50 -13.62
CA GLY A 26 5.37 17.73 -12.92
C GLY A 26 5.30 17.61 -11.41
N GLN A 27 4.11 17.44 -10.83
CA GLN A 27 3.93 17.12 -9.42
C GLN A 27 4.52 15.75 -9.11
N VAL A 28 5.05 15.60 -7.91
CA VAL A 28 5.50 14.32 -7.37
C VAL A 28 4.79 14.07 -6.05
N ASP A 29 4.09 12.94 -5.96
CA ASP A 29 3.45 12.49 -4.72
C ASP A 29 4.15 11.25 -4.18
N ALA A 30 4.52 11.30 -2.90
CA ALA A 30 5.05 10.15 -2.17
C ALA A 30 4.04 9.67 -1.13
N ASN A 31 3.55 8.43 -1.27
CA ASN A 31 2.63 7.81 -0.34
C ASN A 31 3.37 6.77 0.50
N ILE A 32 3.33 6.90 1.82
CA ILE A 32 3.89 5.94 2.78
C ILE A 32 2.75 5.41 3.63
N GLY A 33 2.52 4.10 3.62
CA GLY A 33 1.35 3.52 4.28
C GLY A 33 1.56 2.18 4.94
N ILE A 34 0.56 1.86 5.76
CA ILE A 34 0.38 0.56 6.39
C ILE A 34 -0.83 -0.10 5.75
N GLY A 35 -0.71 -1.40 5.47
CA GLY A 35 -1.75 -2.18 4.82
C GLY A 35 -2.58 -3.00 5.80
N LEU A 36 -3.86 -3.16 5.46
CA LEU A 36 -4.80 -4.08 6.09
C LEU A 36 -5.21 -5.15 5.07
N GLY A 37 -5.37 -6.40 5.53
CA GLY A 37 -5.67 -7.51 4.64
C GLY A 37 -4.47 -7.85 3.76
N ALA A 38 -3.41 -8.41 4.37
CA ALA A 38 -2.22 -8.84 3.65
C ALA A 38 -2.57 -9.85 2.55
N THR A 39 -2.20 -9.56 1.32
CA THR A 39 -2.62 -10.32 0.14
C THR A 39 -1.89 -11.66 0.03
N PHE A 40 -0.64 -11.70 0.47
CA PHE A 40 0.24 -12.86 0.33
C PHE A 40 0.59 -13.54 1.66
N ALA A 41 0.22 -12.95 2.79
CA ALA A 41 0.57 -13.52 4.09
C ALA A 41 -0.32 -14.72 4.44
N THR A 42 0.33 -15.81 4.86
CA THR A 42 -0.29 -16.97 5.52
C THR A 42 0.16 -17.00 6.97
N GLY A 43 -0.71 -17.47 7.88
CA GLY A 43 -0.38 -17.54 9.31
C GLY A 43 -0.50 -16.19 10.05
N THR A 44 0.29 -16.03 11.11
CA THR A 44 0.28 -14.82 11.94
C THR A 44 1.21 -13.76 11.36
N LEU A 45 0.73 -12.52 11.21
CA LEU A 45 1.55 -11.40 10.76
C LEU A 45 2.64 -11.09 11.80
N ASP A 46 3.91 -11.21 11.39
CA ASP A 46 5.08 -10.78 12.15
C ASP A 46 5.37 -9.29 11.91
N MET A 47 5.16 -8.85 10.66
CA MET A 47 5.21 -7.45 10.25
C MET A 47 4.01 -7.14 9.36
N PRO A 48 3.19 -6.15 9.73
CA PRO A 48 2.07 -5.73 8.87
C PRO A 48 2.60 -5.25 7.51
N PRO A 49 1.79 -5.34 6.46
CA PRO A 49 2.16 -4.78 5.18
C PRO A 49 2.50 -3.30 5.29
N VAL A 50 3.63 -2.91 4.71
CA VAL A 50 4.02 -1.52 4.54
C VAL A 50 4.24 -1.23 3.06
N SER A 51 3.93 -0.03 2.62
CA SER A 51 4.05 0.36 1.22
C SER A 51 4.64 1.76 1.07
N LEU A 52 5.35 1.94 -0.03
CA LEU A 52 5.80 3.22 -0.56
C LEU A 52 5.39 3.28 -2.03
N ALA A 53 4.71 4.36 -2.42
CA ALA A 53 4.44 4.66 -3.81
C ALA A 53 4.93 6.07 -4.12
N LEU A 54 5.54 6.25 -5.30
CA LEU A 54 5.94 7.53 -5.85
C LEU A 54 5.20 7.71 -7.17
N ASP A 55 4.42 8.78 -7.29
CA ASP A 55 3.65 9.11 -8.49
C ASP A 55 4.14 10.42 -9.09
N PHE A 56 4.50 10.40 -10.37
CA PHE A 56 5.02 11.54 -11.13
C PHE A 56 3.99 12.00 -12.16
N GLY A 57 3.57 13.24 -12.10
CA GLY A 57 2.62 13.85 -13.02
C GLY A 57 3.18 13.99 -14.44
N VAL A 58 2.68 13.18 -15.36
CA VAL A 58 3.03 13.29 -16.79
C VAL A 58 2.08 14.22 -17.53
N SER A 59 0.88 14.38 -17.02
CA SER A 59 -0.11 15.41 -17.42
C SER A 59 -0.99 15.76 -16.22
N ASP A 60 -1.91 16.70 -16.38
CA ASP A 60 -2.79 17.18 -15.32
C ASP A 60 -3.73 16.10 -14.74
N ASN A 61 -3.90 14.99 -15.46
CA ASN A 61 -4.77 13.88 -15.02
C ASN A 61 -4.09 12.51 -15.04
N LEU A 62 -2.80 12.43 -15.39
CA LEU A 62 -2.10 11.15 -15.51
C LEU A 62 -0.79 11.17 -14.74
N SER A 63 -0.58 10.14 -13.94
CA SER A 63 0.70 9.85 -13.31
C SER A 63 1.26 8.50 -13.76
N ILE A 64 2.59 8.41 -13.73
CA ILE A 64 3.34 7.17 -13.75
C ILE A 64 4.22 7.15 -12.51
N GLY A 65 4.54 5.97 -12.02
CA GLY A 65 5.29 5.92 -10.77
C GLY A 65 5.80 4.54 -10.41
N ASP A 66 6.39 4.47 -9.23
CA ASP A 66 6.96 3.26 -8.66
C ASP A 66 6.19 2.83 -7.40
N TYR A 67 6.20 1.54 -7.15
CA TYR A 67 5.59 0.93 -5.97
C TYR A 67 6.54 -0.06 -5.32
N LEU A 68 6.69 0.05 -4.00
CA LEU A 68 7.38 -0.92 -3.16
C LEU A 68 6.45 -1.35 -2.04
N GLY A 69 6.37 -2.65 -1.81
CA GLY A 69 5.60 -3.24 -0.73
C GLY A 69 6.42 -4.28 0.02
N TYR A 70 6.21 -4.39 1.33
CA TYR A 70 6.85 -5.38 2.18
C TYR A 70 5.88 -5.91 3.22
N SER A 71 5.90 -7.22 3.48
CA SER A 71 5.22 -7.83 4.63
C SER A 71 5.97 -9.09 5.10
N ALA A 72 5.76 -9.48 6.36
CA ALA A 72 6.27 -10.73 6.87
C ALA A 72 5.23 -11.43 7.75
N SER A 73 5.21 -12.78 7.66
CA SER A 73 4.35 -13.62 8.49
C SER A 73 5.13 -14.81 9.05
N LYS A 74 4.59 -15.41 10.11
CA LYS A 74 5.12 -16.60 10.75
C LYS A 74 4.04 -17.66 10.83
N ASP A 75 4.45 -18.89 10.63
CA ASP A 75 3.69 -20.09 11.00
C ASP A 75 4.46 -20.89 12.04
N ASP A 76 3.86 -21.04 13.21
CA ASP A 76 4.41 -21.83 14.31
C ASP A 76 3.67 -23.17 14.39
N PHE A 77 4.41 -24.26 14.25
CA PHE A 77 3.90 -25.61 14.40
C PHE A 77 4.55 -26.29 15.62
N SER A 78 3.71 -26.71 16.55
CA SER A 78 4.13 -27.48 17.73
C SER A 78 3.65 -28.92 17.59
N GLY A 79 4.58 -29.86 17.50
CA GLY A 79 4.26 -31.29 17.40
C GLY A 79 5.45 -32.17 17.74
N PHE A 80 5.18 -33.38 18.28
CA PHE A 80 6.17 -34.37 18.62
C PHE A 80 7.30 -33.91 19.55
N GLY A 81 7.02 -32.93 20.44
CA GLY A 81 8.01 -32.43 21.40
C GLY A 81 9.00 -31.40 20.81
N ALA A 82 8.80 -30.94 19.59
CA ALA A 82 9.57 -29.88 18.95
C ALA A 82 8.68 -28.76 18.48
N ASN A 83 9.20 -27.53 18.52
CA ASN A 83 8.56 -26.34 17.96
C ASN A 83 9.29 -25.94 16.69
N TYR A 84 8.55 -25.81 15.62
CA TYR A 84 9.05 -25.39 14.31
C TYR A 84 8.43 -24.03 13.95
N SER A 85 9.26 -23.07 13.53
CA SER A 85 8.81 -21.77 13.08
C SER A 85 9.26 -21.52 11.65
N TRP A 86 8.33 -21.10 10.83
CA TRP A 86 8.56 -20.72 9.43
C TRP A 86 8.29 -19.24 9.26
N LYS A 87 9.29 -18.48 8.82
CA LYS A 87 9.15 -17.07 8.51
C LYS A 87 9.04 -16.86 7.00
N TYR A 88 7.94 -16.26 6.60
CA TYR A 88 7.65 -15.86 5.23
C TYR A 88 7.86 -14.36 5.07
N THR A 89 8.56 -13.97 4.04
CA THR A 89 8.79 -12.55 3.70
C THR A 89 8.37 -12.31 2.28
N TYR A 90 7.60 -11.25 2.04
CA TYR A 90 7.09 -10.85 0.74
C TYR A 90 7.54 -9.45 0.42
N MET A 91 8.09 -9.26 -0.78
CA MET A 91 8.45 -7.96 -1.34
C MET A 91 7.82 -7.82 -2.71
N ILE A 92 7.23 -6.67 -2.98
CA ILE A 92 6.75 -6.30 -4.32
C ILE A 92 7.50 -5.04 -4.73
N ALA A 93 8.02 -5.04 -5.97
CA ALA A 93 8.52 -3.85 -6.64
C ALA A 93 7.88 -3.77 -8.01
N GLY A 94 7.37 -2.60 -8.40
CA GLY A 94 6.68 -2.45 -9.67
C GLY A 94 6.50 -1.01 -10.10
N ALA A 95 6.13 -0.85 -11.37
CA ALA A 95 5.69 0.42 -11.92
C ALA A 95 4.16 0.51 -11.84
N ARG A 96 3.66 1.73 -11.65
CA ARG A 96 2.22 2.02 -11.59
C ARG A 96 1.86 3.19 -12.52
N GLY A 97 0.62 3.21 -12.96
CA GLY A 97 0.05 4.35 -13.67
C GLY A 97 -1.36 4.60 -13.18
N ALA A 98 -1.71 5.86 -12.97
CA ALA A 98 -3.02 6.24 -12.48
C ALA A 98 -3.61 7.41 -13.27
N TYR A 99 -4.92 7.41 -13.37
CA TYR A 99 -5.72 8.54 -13.81
C TYR A 99 -6.36 9.22 -12.60
N HIS A 100 -6.21 10.54 -12.54
CA HIS A 100 -6.69 11.41 -11.47
C HIS A 100 -8.00 12.09 -11.86
N PHE A 101 -8.92 12.17 -10.91
CA PHE A 101 -10.26 12.74 -11.09
C PHE A 101 -10.43 13.96 -10.20
N ASP A 102 -10.79 15.07 -10.77
CA ASP A 102 -11.04 16.32 -10.04
C ASP A 102 -12.47 16.32 -9.47
N LEU A 103 -12.63 15.72 -8.29
CA LEU A 103 -13.94 15.67 -7.62
C LEU A 103 -14.14 16.80 -6.60
N ALA A 104 -13.08 17.30 -5.98
CA ALA A 104 -13.14 18.38 -4.99
C ALA A 104 -11.75 19.00 -4.77
N ASP A 105 -11.70 20.28 -4.40
CA ASP A 105 -10.51 21.12 -4.32
C ASP A 105 -9.36 20.61 -3.42
N GLN A 106 -9.63 19.75 -2.44
CA GLN A 106 -8.61 19.21 -1.53
C GLN A 106 -8.47 17.69 -1.62
N LEU A 107 -9.20 17.06 -2.53
CA LEU A 107 -9.33 15.64 -2.65
C LEU A 107 -8.85 15.18 -4.03
N ASP A 108 -7.63 14.71 -4.13
CA ASP A 108 -7.14 13.99 -5.29
C ASP A 108 -7.65 12.55 -5.25
N THR A 109 -8.54 12.19 -6.15
CA THR A 109 -9.03 10.82 -6.31
C THR A 109 -8.46 10.22 -7.57
N TYR A 110 -8.04 8.95 -7.49
CA TYR A 110 -7.37 8.29 -8.60
C TYR A 110 -7.72 6.82 -8.71
N ALA A 111 -7.59 6.29 -9.92
CA ALA A 111 -7.65 4.87 -10.18
C ALA A 111 -6.56 4.47 -11.18
N GLY A 112 -5.99 3.29 -11.02
CA GLY A 112 -4.86 2.88 -11.82
C GLY A 112 -4.59 1.40 -11.86
N VAL A 113 -3.48 1.08 -12.51
CA VAL A 113 -2.95 -0.27 -12.62
C VAL A 113 -1.48 -0.30 -12.24
N MET A 114 -1.04 -1.43 -11.73
CA MET A 114 0.35 -1.71 -11.38
C MET A 114 0.81 -2.99 -12.09
N LEU A 115 2.05 -2.98 -12.54
CA LEU A 115 2.77 -4.16 -13.00
C LEU A 115 4.10 -4.23 -12.29
N GLY A 116 4.40 -5.37 -11.67
CA GLY A 116 5.60 -5.53 -10.87
C GLY A 116 6.03 -6.98 -10.75
N TYR A 117 6.92 -7.21 -9.81
CA TYR A 117 7.43 -8.52 -9.46
C TYR A 117 7.35 -8.73 -7.96
N ASN A 118 6.75 -9.86 -7.56
CA ASN A 118 6.71 -10.29 -6.17
C ASN A 118 7.85 -11.28 -5.90
N ILE A 119 8.57 -11.08 -4.82
CA ILE A 119 9.61 -11.97 -4.31
C ILE A 119 9.14 -12.51 -2.97
N ALA A 120 8.94 -13.81 -2.88
CA ALA A 120 8.65 -14.53 -1.64
C ALA A 120 9.91 -15.28 -1.17
N SER A 121 10.22 -15.17 0.10
CA SER A 121 11.35 -15.85 0.74
C SER A 121 10.87 -16.58 1.98
N VAL A 122 11.28 -17.83 2.15
CA VAL A 122 10.92 -18.66 3.31
C VAL A 122 12.19 -18.95 4.08
N LYS A 123 12.21 -18.68 5.38
CA LYS A 123 13.29 -19.06 6.29
C LYS A 123 12.73 -20.00 7.34
N TYR A 124 13.48 -21.05 7.60
CA TYR A 124 13.26 -21.96 8.71
C TYR A 124 14.13 -21.50 9.90
N ASP A 125 13.51 -21.28 11.03
CA ASP A 125 14.18 -20.79 12.23
C ASP A 125 14.47 -21.97 13.18
N ASP A 126 15.49 -22.78 12.80
CA ASP A 126 16.05 -23.83 13.65
C ASP A 126 17.56 -23.61 13.77
N PRO A 127 18.11 -23.44 15.00
CA PRO A 127 19.54 -23.22 15.23
C PRO A 127 20.46 -24.34 14.71
N GLY A 128 19.91 -25.52 14.40
CA GLY A 128 20.65 -26.69 13.96
C GLY A 128 20.53 -27.02 12.46
N ALA A 129 19.60 -26.44 11.73
CA ALA A 129 19.35 -26.81 10.36
C ALA A 129 19.71 -25.69 9.38
N SER A 130 20.83 -25.83 8.69
CA SER A 130 21.18 -25.00 7.52
C SER A 130 20.38 -25.46 6.29
N LEU A 131 19.06 -25.27 6.30
CA LEU A 131 18.25 -25.51 5.12
C LEU A 131 18.32 -24.32 4.17
N ALA A 132 18.48 -24.60 2.88
CA ALA A 132 18.41 -23.56 1.85
C ALA A 132 17.08 -22.81 1.96
N SER A 133 17.15 -21.48 1.99
CA SER A 133 15.97 -20.63 1.98
C SER A 133 15.42 -20.57 0.56
N PRO A 134 14.33 -21.28 0.23
CA PRO A 134 13.77 -21.20 -1.11
C PRO A 134 13.25 -19.79 -1.37
N LYS A 135 13.57 -19.27 -2.54
CA LYS A 135 13.00 -18.01 -3.06
C LYS A 135 12.07 -18.36 -4.20
N ALA A 136 10.88 -17.83 -4.13
CA ALA A 136 9.93 -17.89 -5.23
C ALA A 136 9.64 -16.46 -5.68
N GLY A 137 9.27 -16.29 -6.94
CA GLY A 137 8.91 -14.98 -7.46
C GLY A 137 7.96 -15.13 -8.62
N GLY A 138 7.24 -14.07 -8.91
CA GLY A 138 6.30 -14.04 -10.01
C GLY A 138 5.88 -12.62 -10.39
N ILE A 139 5.34 -12.49 -11.59
CA ILE A 139 4.74 -11.25 -12.04
C ILE A 139 3.56 -10.93 -11.13
N ALA A 140 3.53 -9.70 -10.62
CA ALA A 140 2.44 -9.13 -9.86
C ALA A 140 1.76 -8.05 -10.69
N TYR A 141 0.45 -8.13 -10.81
CA TYR A 141 -0.36 -7.08 -11.45
C TYR A 141 -1.53 -6.75 -10.54
N ALA A 142 -1.92 -5.50 -10.53
CA ALA A 142 -2.99 -4.99 -9.68
C ALA A 142 -3.78 -3.90 -10.36
N GLY A 143 -5.08 -3.83 -10.04
CA GLY A 143 -5.87 -2.62 -10.17
C GLY A 143 -5.99 -1.97 -8.79
N PHE A 144 -5.98 -0.65 -8.74
CA PHE A 144 -6.15 0.09 -7.51
C PHE A 144 -6.99 1.35 -7.72
N ALA A 145 -7.60 1.81 -6.64
CA ALA A 145 -8.29 3.10 -6.58
C ALA A 145 -8.05 3.72 -5.21
N GLY A 146 -7.84 5.01 -5.16
CA GLY A 146 -7.50 5.70 -3.94
C GLY A 146 -7.93 7.16 -3.93
N ALA A 147 -7.70 7.76 -2.77
CA ALA A 147 -7.90 9.17 -2.55
C ALA A 147 -6.81 9.73 -1.64
N ARG A 148 -6.35 10.94 -1.93
CA ARG A 148 -5.45 11.75 -1.10
C ARG A 148 -6.20 12.98 -0.64
N TYR A 149 -6.15 13.26 0.63
CA TYR A 149 -6.67 14.50 1.19
C TYR A 149 -5.51 15.33 1.72
N HIS A 150 -5.30 16.50 1.14
CA HIS A 150 -4.21 17.40 1.51
C HIS A 150 -4.70 18.43 2.54
N PHE A 151 -3.99 18.53 3.67
CA PHE A 151 -4.25 19.53 4.71
C PHE A 151 -3.62 20.89 4.40
N GLY A 152 -2.73 20.95 3.41
CA GLY A 152 -2.00 22.10 2.93
C GLY A 152 -1.24 21.73 1.67
N ASP A 153 -0.27 22.55 1.29
CA ASP A 153 0.41 22.44 -0.01
C ASP A 153 1.23 21.16 -0.18
N ASN A 154 1.80 20.63 0.89
CA ASN A 154 2.79 19.54 0.79
C ASN A 154 2.45 18.28 1.59
N PHE A 155 1.38 18.27 2.39
CA PHE A 155 1.13 17.17 3.33
C PHE A 155 -0.33 16.75 3.36
N GLY A 156 -0.56 15.46 3.43
CA GLY A 156 -1.91 14.90 3.51
C GLY A 156 -1.92 13.47 4.05
N ILE A 157 -3.10 12.89 3.95
CA ILE A 157 -3.34 11.47 4.20
C ILE A 157 -3.88 10.84 2.92
N TYR A 158 -3.67 9.54 2.78
CA TYR A 158 -4.25 8.78 1.68
C TYR A 158 -4.86 7.47 2.15
N ALA A 159 -5.78 6.96 1.36
CA ALA A 159 -6.28 5.61 1.43
C ALA A 159 -6.41 5.04 0.01
N GLU A 160 -5.98 3.80 -0.17
CA GLU A 160 -5.96 3.11 -1.46
C GLU A 160 -6.45 1.68 -1.30
N LEU A 161 -7.45 1.30 -2.07
CA LEU A 161 -7.95 -0.06 -2.23
C LEU A 161 -7.36 -0.65 -3.50
N GLY A 162 -6.82 -1.87 -3.42
CA GLY A 162 -6.26 -2.54 -4.58
C GLY A 162 -5.69 -3.91 -4.25
N TYR A 163 -5.13 -4.56 -5.24
CA TYR A 163 -4.50 -5.87 -5.07
C TYR A 163 -2.97 -5.71 -5.17
N GLY A 164 -2.34 -5.27 -4.08
CA GLY A 164 -0.89 -5.11 -3.94
C GLY A 164 -0.35 -5.95 -2.80
N ILE A 165 0.49 -5.37 -1.94
CA ILE A 165 0.98 -6.03 -0.71
C ILE A 165 -0.16 -6.21 0.31
N ALA A 166 -1.17 -5.35 0.27
CA ALA A 166 -2.39 -5.42 1.05
C ALA A 166 -3.60 -4.99 0.21
N LEU A 167 -4.80 -5.35 0.65
CA LEU A 167 -6.05 -4.96 0.00
C LEU A 167 -6.42 -3.49 0.26
N LEU A 168 -6.13 -2.98 1.44
CA LEU A 168 -6.29 -1.58 1.81
C LEU A 168 -4.95 -1.06 2.33
N ASN A 169 -4.47 0.01 1.75
CA ASN A 169 -3.33 0.79 2.26
C ASN A 169 -3.82 2.15 2.71
N ALA A 170 -3.34 2.62 3.85
CA ALA A 170 -3.62 3.97 4.34
C ALA A 170 -2.39 4.56 5.03
N GLY A 171 -2.22 5.87 4.94
CA GLY A 171 -1.05 6.50 5.50
C GLY A 171 -0.91 7.97 5.14
N LEU A 172 0.32 8.42 5.02
CA LEU A 172 0.68 9.79 4.73
C LEU A 172 1.01 9.97 3.26
N THR A 173 0.66 11.12 2.71
CA THR A 173 1.08 11.58 1.40
C THR A 173 1.86 12.88 1.51
N LEU A 174 2.92 12.99 0.73
CA LEU A 174 3.76 14.19 0.61
C LEU A 174 3.74 14.62 -0.85
N LYS A 175 3.46 15.91 -1.08
CA LYS A 175 3.44 16.54 -2.41
C LYS A 175 4.67 17.44 -2.57
N PHE A 176 5.33 17.35 -3.72
CA PHE A 176 6.53 18.11 -4.10
C PHE A 176 6.36 18.81 -5.45
#